data_d6095109617f66bdc1e773b5892c56d7
#
_entry.id   d6095109617f66bdc1e773b5892c56d7
#
_cell.length_a   1.000
_cell.length_b   1.000
_cell.length_c   1.000
_cell.angle_alpha   90.00
_cell.angle_beta   90.00
_cell.angle_gamma   90.00
#
_symmetry.space_group_name_H-M   'P 1'
#
loop_
_entity.id
_entity.type
_entity.pdbx_description
1 polymer ?
#
loop_
_entity_poly.entity_id
_entity_poly.type
_entity_poly.pdbx_seq_one_letter_code
_entity_poly.pdbx_strand_id
1 'polypeptide(L)'
;YRGFSSKSRINRCSDYPGAPLSFGLVVELILGNNPKEKSPMTDVSMRQMLEAGVHFGHQTRYWCPRMSPYIFGSRNKIHIINLEKTLPMFREAINFLGRVATDKGTVLFVGTKRQASKPVREYATSCRSPFVDHRWLGGMLTNYKTVRNSISRLVELDEMFERGAIARLGKKEALGLERQRAKLNRSLSGIREMNGLPDALFVIDVDHEKIAVSEANKLGIPVVAIVDTNSMPEGIDYIIPGNDDAISSINLYLDSAAAAINEAREVGAVEMTGDADEYVEIDPETDALVPASAEDLQLLASKTGVLESGEPSIGGGDGSLVKESEQ
;
A
#
# COMPACT_ATOMS: atom_id res chain seq x y z
N TYR A 1 -64.35 7.23 -6.84
CA TYR A 1 -65.23 6.15 -6.34
C TYR A 1 -64.41 5.11 -5.59
N ARG A 2 -64.78 4.92 -4.27
CA ARG A 2 -64.41 3.85 -3.33
C ARG A 2 -62.89 3.81 -2.99
N GLY A 3 -62.34 4.17 -1.82
CA GLY A 3 -62.87 4.00 -0.45
C GLY A 3 -62.51 2.61 0.09
N PHE A 4 -61.29 2.43 0.66
CA PHE A 4 -61.07 1.34 1.60
C PHE A 4 -60.20 1.81 2.76
N SER A 5 -60.92 1.93 3.88
CA SER A 5 -60.39 2.04 5.24
C SER A 5 -60.00 0.63 5.73
N SER A 6 -58.86 0.45 6.31
CA SER A 6 -58.65 -0.69 7.19
C SER A 6 -57.89 -0.28 8.45
N LYS A 7 -58.56 -0.45 9.52
CA LYS A 7 -58.25 -0.20 10.92
C LYS A 7 -57.10 -1.13 11.39
N SER A 8 -56.17 -0.51 12.10
CA SER A 8 -55.19 -1.13 12.96
C SER A 8 -55.79 -2.08 13.99
N ARG A 9 -55.25 -3.28 14.14
CA ARG A 9 -55.40 -4.12 15.31
C ARG A 9 -54.12 -4.08 16.12
N ILE A 10 -54.24 -3.47 17.29
CA ILE A 10 -53.25 -3.58 18.39
C ILE A 10 -53.43 -4.97 19.00
N ASN A 11 -52.46 -5.85 18.85
CA ASN A 11 -52.38 -7.05 19.65
C ASN A 11 -51.42 -6.83 20.84
N ARG A 12 -52.03 -6.85 22.00
CA ARG A 12 -51.45 -6.87 23.32
C ARG A 12 -50.81 -8.26 23.54
N CYS A 13 -49.52 -8.35 23.70
CA CYS A 13 -48.85 -9.51 24.32
C CYS A 13 -48.30 -9.08 25.66
N SER A 14 -49.06 -9.48 26.69
CA SER A 14 -48.60 -9.62 28.07
C SER A 14 -48.09 -11.04 28.25
N ASP A 15 -47.09 -11.15 29.17
CA ASP A 15 -46.58 -12.36 29.80
C ASP A 15 -45.35 -13.05 29.21
N TYR A 16 -44.19 -12.53 29.65
CA TYR A 16 -43.03 -13.36 30.02
C TYR A 16 -42.26 -12.72 31.17
N PRO A 17 -42.03 -13.41 32.31
CA PRO A 17 -41.18 -12.92 33.40
C PRO A 17 -39.74 -13.35 33.17
N GLY A 18 -38.84 -12.39 32.96
CA GLY A 18 -37.43 -12.64 32.83
C GLY A 18 -36.61 -11.36 33.06
N ALA A 19 -35.78 -11.40 34.03
CA ALA A 19 -34.85 -10.44 34.63
C ALA A 19 -34.46 -9.20 33.80
N PRO A 20 -34.31 -8.01 34.44
CA PRO A 20 -33.87 -6.78 33.74
C PRO A 20 -32.39 -6.87 33.42
N LEU A 21 -32.07 -7.13 32.15
CA LEU A 21 -30.74 -6.83 31.60
C LEU A 21 -30.55 -5.32 31.73
N SER A 22 -29.52 -4.91 32.43
CA SER A 22 -29.18 -3.52 32.67
C SER A 22 -29.06 -2.77 31.34
N PHE A 23 -29.72 -1.63 31.24
CA PHE A 23 -29.77 -0.76 30.05
C PHE A 23 -28.37 -0.35 29.53
N GLY A 24 -27.33 -0.51 30.34
CA GLY A 24 -25.93 -0.32 29.97
C GLY A 24 -25.39 -1.36 28.97
N LEU A 25 -25.82 -2.62 29.07
CA LEU A 25 -25.28 -3.71 28.24
C LEU A 25 -25.87 -3.73 26.82
N VAL A 26 -27.08 -3.19 26.66
CA VAL A 26 -27.75 -3.07 25.35
C VAL A 26 -27.18 -1.89 24.54
N VAL A 27 -26.77 -0.82 25.23
CA VAL A 27 -26.13 0.34 24.57
C VAL A 27 -24.71 0.01 24.08
N GLU A 28 -23.97 -0.84 24.81
CA GLU A 28 -22.65 -1.31 24.35
C GLU A 28 -22.72 -2.28 23.18
N LEU A 29 -23.82 -3.02 23.01
CA LEU A 29 -24.02 -3.93 21.89
C LEU A 29 -24.49 -3.22 20.60
N ILE A 30 -25.06 -2.02 20.71
CA ILE A 30 -25.52 -1.21 19.56
C ILE A 30 -24.45 -0.19 19.14
N LEU A 31 -23.62 0.26 20.06
CA LEU A 31 -22.41 1.02 19.77
C LEU A 31 -21.23 0.03 19.65
N GLY A 32 -21.24 -0.80 18.62
CA GLY A 32 -20.14 -1.70 18.33
C GLY A 32 -18.80 -0.98 18.46
N ASN A 33 -18.17 -1.13 19.63
CA ASN A 33 -16.75 -0.84 19.80
C ASN A 33 -16.01 -1.86 18.92
N ASN A 34 -15.82 -1.49 17.66
CA ASN A 34 -14.79 -2.12 16.85
C ASN A 34 -13.44 -1.93 17.56
N PRO A 35 -12.78 -2.99 17.97
CA PRO A 35 -11.47 -2.86 18.59
C PRO A 35 -10.52 -2.29 17.56
N LYS A 36 -10.15 -1.00 17.78
CA LYS A 36 -8.96 -0.36 17.21
C LYS A 36 -8.72 -0.65 15.73
N GLU A 37 -9.41 0.05 14.86
CA GLU A 37 -8.78 0.45 13.59
C GLU A 37 -7.53 1.26 14.00
N LYS A 38 -6.38 0.60 14.04
CA LYS A 38 -5.11 1.28 14.01
C LYS A 38 -5.10 2.04 12.70
N SER A 39 -5.35 3.35 12.75
CA SER A 39 -5.13 4.20 11.59
C SER A 39 -3.70 3.98 11.13
N PRO A 40 -3.45 3.72 9.85
CA PRO A 40 -2.09 3.55 9.33
C PRO A 40 -1.27 4.79 9.70
N MET A 41 0.00 4.61 10.06
CA MET A 41 0.89 5.67 10.51
C MET A 41 1.15 6.77 9.46
N THR A 42 0.67 6.62 8.25
CA THR A 42 0.74 7.59 7.15
C THR A 42 -0.42 8.58 7.17
N ASP A 43 -0.56 9.33 8.27
CA ASP A 43 -1.57 10.39 8.32
C ASP A 43 -1.08 11.65 7.58
N VAL A 44 -1.43 11.73 6.30
CA VAL A 44 -1.14 12.90 5.48
C VAL A 44 -1.99 14.07 5.99
N SER A 45 -1.33 15.18 6.30
CA SER A 45 -1.98 16.42 6.72
C SER A 45 -2.43 17.26 5.52
N MET A 46 -3.48 18.06 5.71
CA MET A 46 -3.93 19.03 4.68
C MET A 46 -2.81 20.01 4.26
N ARG A 47 -1.92 20.36 5.19
CA ARG A 47 -0.78 21.23 4.92
C ARG A 47 0.21 20.59 3.94
N GLN A 48 0.52 19.30 4.12
CA GLN A 48 1.39 18.56 3.18
C GLN A 48 0.76 18.49 1.79
N MET A 49 -0.57 18.26 1.70
CA MET A 49 -1.28 18.27 0.42
C MET A 49 -1.22 19.65 -0.25
N LEU A 50 -1.33 20.73 0.52
CA LEU A 50 -1.22 22.08 0.01
C LEU A 50 0.20 22.38 -0.51
N GLU A 51 1.22 22.02 0.26
CA GLU A 51 2.63 22.21 -0.10
C GLU A 51 3.03 21.37 -1.33
N ALA A 52 2.50 20.14 -1.45
CA ALA A 52 2.67 19.29 -2.63
C ALA A 52 1.92 19.81 -3.87
N GLY A 53 0.97 20.74 -3.72
CA GLY A 53 0.21 21.31 -4.81
C GLY A 53 -0.95 20.43 -5.30
N VAL A 54 -1.49 19.57 -4.45
CA VAL A 54 -2.65 18.71 -4.73
C VAL A 54 -3.89 19.51 -5.13
N HIS A 55 -4.03 20.72 -4.60
CA HIS A 55 -5.18 21.59 -4.80
C HIS A 55 -5.28 22.23 -6.20
N PHE A 56 -4.21 22.17 -6.99
CA PHE A 56 -4.25 22.69 -8.36
C PHE A 56 -4.93 21.69 -9.29
N GLY A 57 -5.92 22.17 -10.02
CA GLY A 57 -6.55 21.44 -11.10
C GLY A 57 -6.16 21.99 -12.47
N HIS A 58 -6.87 21.60 -13.49
CA HIS A 58 -6.68 22.04 -14.86
C HIS A 58 -7.37 23.39 -15.14
N GLN A 59 -7.13 23.91 -16.35
CA GLN A 59 -7.75 25.15 -16.82
C GLN A 59 -9.28 25.00 -16.85
N THR A 60 -9.98 26.10 -16.51
CA THR A 60 -11.45 26.16 -16.47
C THR A 60 -12.12 25.80 -17.81
N ARG A 61 -11.41 25.91 -18.93
CA ARG A 61 -11.91 25.56 -20.26
C ARG A 61 -12.12 24.05 -20.45
N TYR A 62 -11.33 23.22 -19.78
CA TYR A 62 -11.29 21.77 -20.00
C TYR A 62 -11.91 20.93 -18.87
N TRP A 63 -12.66 21.57 -17.99
CA TRP A 63 -13.19 20.90 -16.83
C TRP A 63 -14.34 19.94 -17.15
N CYS A 64 -14.47 18.91 -16.32
CA CYS A 64 -15.59 17.98 -16.36
C CYS A 64 -16.70 18.46 -15.39
N PRO A 65 -17.96 18.65 -15.82
CA PRO A 65 -19.06 19.08 -14.95
C PRO A 65 -19.32 18.12 -13.77
N ARG A 66 -19.01 16.85 -13.89
CA ARG A 66 -19.15 15.86 -12.81
C ARG A 66 -18.16 16.06 -11.67
N MET A 67 -17.08 16.76 -11.91
CA MET A 67 -16.11 17.14 -10.87
C MET A 67 -16.54 18.40 -10.09
N SER A 68 -17.67 19.04 -10.44
CA SER A 68 -18.19 20.20 -9.73
C SER A 68 -18.27 20.05 -8.20
N PRO A 69 -18.69 18.93 -7.62
CA PRO A 69 -18.74 18.76 -6.17
C PRO A 69 -17.39 18.86 -5.47
N TYR A 70 -16.29 18.57 -6.18
CA TYR A 70 -14.93 18.53 -5.64
C TYR A 70 -14.13 19.81 -5.88
N ILE A 71 -14.69 20.74 -6.66
CA ILE A 71 -14.05 22.02 -6.99
C ILE A 71 -14.43 23.05 -5.91
N PHE A 72 -13.41 23.69 -5.32
CA PHE A 72 -13.60 24.80 -4.39
C PHE A 72 -13.93 26.12 -5.13
N GLY A 73 -13.22 26.37 -6.24
CA GLY A 73 -13.37 27.58 -7.02
C GLY A 73 -12.41 27.64 -8.19
N SER A 74 -12.20 28.86 -8.73
CA SER A 74 -11.21 29.07 -9.78
C SER A 74 -10.42 30.34 -9.53
N ARG A 75 -9.10 30.32 -9.80
CA ARG A 75 -8.20 31.47 -9.73
C ARG A 75 -7.29 31.47 -10.96
N ASN A 76 -7.15 32.59 -11.60
CA ASN A 76 -6.31 32.75 -12.80
C ASN A 76 -6.65 31.73 -13.93
N LYS A 77 -7.93 31.41 -14.13
CA LYS A 77 -8.42 30.44 -15.11
C LYS A 77 -7.99 28.99 -14.81
N ILE A 78 -7.59 28.70 -13.59
CA ILE A 78 -7.27 27.33 -13.12
C ILE A 78 -8.27 26.98 -12.02
N HIS A 79 -8.82 25.77 -12.04
CA HIS A 79 -9.66 25.26 -10.97
C HIS A 79 -8.83 24.95 -9.73
N ILE A 80 -9.43 25.16 -8.56
CA ILE A 80 -8.87 24.79 -7.26
C ILE A 80 -9.72 23.67 -6.68
N ILE A 81 -9.08 22.57 -6.36
CA ILE A 81 -9.73 21.39 -5.77
C ILE A 81 -9.89 21.59 -4.25
N ASN A 82 -11.02 21.15 -3.71
CA ASN A 82 -11.32 21.26 -2.29
C ASN A 82 -10.60 20.16 -1.49
N LEU A 83 -9.53 20.51 -0.78
CA LEU A 83 -8.74 19.58 0.02
C LEU A 83 -9.50 19.03 1.24
N GLU A 84 -10.51 19.73 1.75
CA GLU A 84 -11.35 19.23 2.85
C GLU A 84 -12.13 17.97 2.43
N LYS A 85 -12.48 17.86 1.15
CA LYS A 85 -13.10 16.67 0.59
C LYS A 85 -12.08 15.63 0.14
N THR A 86 -10.96 16.08 -0.40
CA THR A 86 -9.89 15.18 -0.85
C THR A 86 -9.31 14.36 0.29
N LEU A 87 -9.02 14.98 1.44
CA LEU A 87 -8.36 14.33 2.56
C LEU A 87 -9.10 13.08 3.09
N PRO A 88 -10.40 13.13 3.41
CA PRO A 88 -11.12 11.94 3.87
C PRO A 88 -11.20 10.85 2.79
N MET A 89 -11.44 11.22 1.52
CA MET A 89 -11.48 10.27 0.41
C MET A 89 -10.12 9.62 0.16
N PHE A 90 -9.05 10.39 0.32
CA PHE A 90 -7.68 9.88 0.23
C PHE A 90 -7.40 8.85 1.33
N ARG A 91 -7.74 9.15 2.59
CA ARG A 91 -7.58 8.23 3.71
C ARG A 91 -8.38 6.93 3.50
N GLU A 92 -9.61 7.03 3.03
CA GLU A 92 -10.43 5.86 2.70
C GLU A 92 -9.79 4.98 1.64
N ALA A 93 -9.26 5.61 0.58
CA ALA A 93 -8.56 4.92 -0.50
C ALA A 93 -7.27 4.23 -0.01
N ILE A 94 -6.46 4.90 0.80
CA ILE A 94 -5.24 4.33 1.38
C ILE A 94 -5.56 3.17 2.34
N ASN A 95 -6.58 3.31 3.17
CA ASN A 95 -7.06 2.24 4.05
C ASN A 95 -7.55 1.02 3.27
N PHE A 96 -8.20 1.23 2.12
CA PHE A 96 -8.60 0.15 1.23
C PHE A 96 -7.37 -0.59 0.67
N LEU A 97 -6.35 0.13 0.18
CA LEU A 97 -5.11 -0.48 -0.31
C LEU A 97 -4.38 -1.27 0.77
N GLY A 98 -4.35 -0.75 2.00
CA GLY A 98 -3.81 -1.46 3.16
C GLY A 98 -4.54 -2.78 3.43
N ARG A 99 -5.87 -2.78 3.42
CA ARG A 99 -6.67 -4.03 3.59
C ARG A 99 -6.37 -5.05 2.51
N VAL A 100 -6.33 -4.64 1.24
CA VAL A 100 -5.96 -5.54 0.13
C VAL A 100 -4.57 -6.13 0.35
N ALA A 101 -3.62 -5.34 0.85
CA ALA A 101 -2.26 -5.81 1.11
C ALA A 101 -2.17 -6.76 2.33
N THR A 102 -2.98 -6.55 3.39
CA THR A 102 -3.11 -7.47 4.53
C THR A 102 -3.62 -8.83 4.09
N ASP A 103 -4.60 -8.85 3.18
CA ASP A 103 -5.17 -10.08 2.60
C ASP A 103 -4.23 -10.73 1.56
N LYS A 104 -2.96 -10.28 1.47
CA LYS A 104 -1.96 -10.73 0.48
C LYS A 104 -2.38 -10.48 -0.97
N GLY A 105 -3.32 -9.59 -1.19
CA GLY A 105 -3.75 -9.17 -2.51
C GLY A 105 -2.66 -8.38 -3.24
N THR A 106 -2.77 -8.36 -4.54
CA THR A 106 -1.83 -7.70 -5.44
C THR A 106 -2.42 -6.37 -5.93
N VAL A 107 -1.76 -5.26 -5.61
CA VAL A 107 -2.10 -3.93 -6.10
C VAL A 107 -1.26 -3.61 -7.33
N LEU A 108 -1.90 -3.32 -8.46
CA LEU A 108 -1.24 -2.91 -9.70
C LEU A 108 -1.22 -1.39 -9.82
N PHE A 109 -0.02 -0.81 -9.83
CA PHE A 109 0.17 0.63 -10.06
C PHE A 109 0.19 0.95 -11.55
N VAL A 110 -0.60 1.94 -11.96
CA VAL A 110 -0.72 2.37 -13.37
C VAL A 110 -0.51 3.87 -13.48
N GLY A 111 0.49 4.26 -14.28
CA GLY A 111 0.76 5.67 -14.53
C GLY A 111 1.72 5.82 -15.70
N THR A 112 1.16 5.94 -16.91
CA THR A 112 1.96 6.05 -18.14
C THR A 112 2.27 7.49 -18.53
N LYS A 113 1.71 8.47 -17.81
CA LYS A 113 2.00 9.89 -17.97
C LYS A 113 3.49 10.16 -17.70
N ARG A 114 4.11 11.01 -18.48
CA ARG A 114 5.56 11.31 -18.39
C ARG A 114 6.01 11.68 -16.98
N GLN A 115 5.18 12.44 -16.25
CA GLN A 115 5.46 12.88 -14.88
C GLN A 115 5.31 11.72 -13.88
N ALA A 116 4.41 10.77 -14.13
CA ALA A 116 4.10 9.65 -13.25
C ALA A 116 5.00 8.43 -13.48
N SER A 117 5.50 8.22 -14.70
CA SER A 117 6.23 7.02 -15.12
C SER A 117 7.40 6.67 -14.18
N LYS A 118 8.27 7.63 -13.87
CA LYS A 118 9.43 7.40 -13.00
C LYS A 118 9.03 7.17 -11.54
N PRO A 119 8.21 8.04 -10.91
CA PRO A 119 7.72 7.80 -9.55
C PRO A 119 7.00 6.47 -9.38
N VAL A 120 6.09 6.12 -10.29
CA VAL A 120 5.35 4.84 -10.24
C VAL A 120 6.32 3.66 -10.19
N ARG A 121 7.35 3.64 -11.03
CA ARG A 121 8.36 2.58 -11.02
C ARG A 121 9.09 2.51 -9.68
N GLU A 122 9.55 3.65 -9.15
CA GLU A 122 10.33 3.72 -7.91
C GLU A 122 9.52 3.22 -6.71
N TYR A 123 8.32 3.76 -6.50
CA TYR A 123 7.46 3.41 -5.37
C TYR A 123 6.86 2.00 -5.48
N ALA A 124 6.44 1.57 -6.66
CA ALA A 124 5.95 0.21 -6.85
C ALA A 124 7.04 -0.85 -6.59
N THR A 125 8.29 -0.56 -6.99
CA THR A 125 9.42 -1.43 -6.69
C THR A 125 9.71 -1.48 -5.19
N SER A 126 9.62 -0.35 -4.47
CA SER A 126 9.84 -0.30 -3.01
C SER A 126 8.82 -1.15 -2.24
N CYS A 127 7.58 -1.20 -2.69
CA CYS A 127 6.54 -2.05 -2.08
C CYS A 127 6.36 -3.40 -2.77
N ARG A 128 7.28 -3.84 -3.66
CA ARG A 128 7.22 -5.11 -4.39
C ARG A 128 5.87 -5.37 -5.06
N SER A 129 5.29 -4.33 -5.63
CA SER A 129 4.01 -4.39 -6.32
C SER A 129 4.21 -4.27 -7.83
N PRO A 130 3.41 -4.94 -8.66
CA PRO A 130 3.49 -4.79 -10.11
C PRO A 130 3.11 -3.37 -10.54
N PHE A 131 3.65 -2.95 -11.67
CA PHE A 131 3.40 -1.61 -12.20
C PHE A 131 3.40 -1.56 -13.73
N VAL A 132 2.74 -0.52 -14.27
CA VAL A 132 2.77 -0.16 -15.70
C VAL A 132 3.13 1.32 -15.81
N ASP A 133 4.33 1.59 -16.29
CA ASP A 133 4.93 2.93 -16.29
C ASP A 133 5.12 3.54 -17.69
N HIS A 134 4.92 2.75 -18.76
CA HIS A 134 5.18 3.24 -20.12
C HIS A 134 3.91 3.34 -20.96
N ARG A 135 3.25 2.23 -21.23
CA ARG A 135 2.03 2.18 -22.05
C ARG A 135 1.17 1.01 -21.65
N TRP A 136 -0.10 1.29 -21.40
CA TRP A 136 -1.08 0.23 -21.23
C TRP A 136 -1.34 -0.47 -22.57
N LEU A 137 -1.15 -1.78 -22.60
CA LEU A 137 -1.48 -2.59 -23.78
C LEU A 137 -2.94 -3.01 -23.67
N GLY A 138 -3.73 -2.75 -24.73
CA GLY A 138 -5.12 -3.20 -24.74
C GLY A 138 -5.22 -4.70 -24.53
N GLY A 139 -6.09 -5.15 -23.62
CA GLY A 139 -6.23 -6.54 -23.24
C GLY A 139 -5.26 -7.01 -22.16
N MET A 140 -4.59 -6.09 -21.46
CA MET A 140 -3.60 -6.44 -20.42
C MET A 140 -4.23 -7.23 -19.27
N LEU A 141 -5.45 -6.93 -18.90
CA LEU A 141 -6.23 -7.66 -17.91
C LEU A 141 -7.22 -8.63 -18.56
N THR A 142 -7.99 -8.16 -19.53
CA THR A 142 -9.06 -8.96 -20.17
C THR A 142 -8.51 -10.11 -21.04
N ASN A 143 -7.30 -9.99 -21.56
CA ASN A 143 -6.61 -11.04 -22.31
C ASN A 143 -5.26 -11.39 -21.68
N TYR A 144 -5.25 -11.54 -20.36
CA TYR A 144 -4.04 -11.82 -19.59
C TYR A 144 -3.26 -13.05 -20.06
N LYS A 145 -3.96 -14.08 -20.58
CA LYS A 145 -3.30 -15.27 -21.13
C LYS A 145 -2.31 -14.95 -22.26
N THR A 146 -2.67 -14.06 -23.17
CA THR A 146 -1.79 -13.61 -24.26
C THR A 146 -0.63 -12.74 -23.73
N VAL A 147 -0.89 -11.92 -22.75
CA VAL A 147 0.14 -11.11 -22.09
C VAL A 147 1.15 -12.00 -21.39
N ARG A 148 0.70 -13.03 -20.67
CA ARG A 148 1.57 -14.03 -20.03
C ARG A 148 2.47 -14.75 -21.03
N ASN A 149 1.97 -15.11 -22.21
CA ASN A 149 2.80 -15.69 -23.28
C ASN A 149 3.89 -14.70 -23.75
N SER A 150 3.56 -13.40 -23.79
CA SER A 150 4.52 -12.35 -24.15
C SER A 150 5.58 -12.15 -23.05
N ILE A 151 5.20 -12.29 -21.77
CA ILE A 151 6.12 -12.29 -20.63
C ILE A 151 7.04 -13.52 -20.70
N SER A 152 6.50 -14.71 -20.94
CA SER A 152 7.33 -15.93 -21.12
C SER A 152 8.34 -15.74 -22.23
N ARG A 153 7.92 -15.13 -23.35
CA ARG A 153 8.83 -14.81 -24.46
C ARG A 153 9.93 -13.82 -24.05
N LEU A 154 9.63 -12.84 -23.20
CA LEU A 154 10.64 -11.92 -22.67
C LEU A 154 11.67 -12.67 -21.81
N VAL A 155 11.21 -13.56 -20.93
CA VAL A 155 12.09 -14.39 -20.10
C VAL A 155 12.99 -15.28 -20.95
N GLU A 156 12.46 -15.95 -21.96
CA GLU A 156 13.25 -16.74 -22.91
C GLU A 156 14.34 -15.92 -23.60
N LEU A 157 13.99 -14.69 -24.02
CA LEU A 157 14.97 -13.79 -24.63
C LEU A 157 16.06 -13.39 -23.63
N ASP A 158 15.70 -13.04 -22.39
CA ASP A 158 16.66 -12.71 -21.35
C ASP A 158 17.64 -13.88 -21.10
N GLU A 159 17.13 -15.11 -20.96
CA GLU A 159 17.96 -16.29 -20.82
C GLU A 159 18.88 -16.55 -22.02
N MET A 160 18.40 -16.32 -23.26
CA MET A 160 19.24 -16.45 -24.45
C MET A 160 20.40 -15.44 -24.43
N PHE A 161 20.16 -14.22 -23.97
CA PHE A 161 21.19 -13.19 -23.83
C PHE A 161 22.22 -13.56 -22.74
N GLU A 162 21.75 -14.03 -21.59
CA GLU A 162 22.61 -14.44 -20.48
C GLU A 162 23.48 -15.65 -20.79
N ARG A 163 22.93 -16.65 -21.50
CA ARG A 163 23.67 -17.85 -21.93
C ARG A 163 24.62 -17.58 -23.10
N GLY A 164 24.64 -16.36 -23.64
CA GLY A 164 25.51 -16.02 -24.76
C GLY A 164 25.13 -16.71 -26.09
N ALA A 165 23.95 -17.33 -26.19
CA ALA A 165 23.47 -18.02 -27.38
C ALA A 165 23.41 -17.10 -28.62
N ILE A 166 23.23 -15.81 -28.39
CA ILE A 166 23.14 -14.78 -29.43
C ILE A 166 24.46 -14.57 -30.17
N ALA A 167 25.60 -14.82 -29.53
CA ALA A 167 26.91 -14.71 -30.18
C ALA A 167 27.10 -15.70 -31.38
N ARG A 168 26.28 -16.77 -31.43
CA ARG A 168 26.27 -17.77 -32.49
C ARG A 168 25.36 -17.39 -33.67
N LEU A 169 24.53 -16.36 -33.51
CA LEU A 169 23.59 -15.90 -34.52
C LEU A 169 24.22 -14.84 -35.44
N GLY A 170 23.65 -14.67 -36.62
CA GLY A 170 24.05 -13.60 -37.53
C GLY A 170 23.78 -12.21 -36.91
N LYS A 171 24.63 -11.21 -37.18
CA LYS A 171 24.50 -9.85 -36.65
C LYS A 171 23.11 -9.23 -36.84
N LYS A 172 22.45 -9.50 -37.96
CA LYS A 172 21.10 -9.00 -38.27
C LYS A 172 20.04 -9.62 -37.35
N GLU A 173 20.15 -10.93 -37.11
CA GLU A 173 19.24 -11.67 -36.25
C GLU A 173 19.41 -11.25 -34.77
N ALA A 174 20.65 -11.17 -34.30
CA ALA A 174 20.98 -10.71 -32.97
C ALA A 174 20.37 -9.31 -32.67
N LEU A 175 20.55 -8.36 -33.60
CA LEU A 175 19.97 -7.03 -33.50
C LEU A 175 18.43 -7.04 -33.52
N GLY A 176 17.84 -7.99 -34.28
CA GLY A 176 16.37 -8.19 -34.31
C GLY A 176 15.83 -8.63 -32.95
N LEU A 177 16.49 -9.61 -32.33
CA LEU A 177 16.11 -10.12 -30.98
C LEU A 177 16.33 -9.08 -29.88
N GLU A 178 17.42 -8.32 -29.97
CA GLU A 178 17.70 -7.23 -29.03
C GLU A 178 16.59 -6.15 -29.07
N ARG A 179 16.19 -5.73 -30.26
CA ARG A 179 15.08 -4.78 -30.43
C ARG A 179 13.75 -5.34 -29.91
N GLN A 180 13.49 -6.63 -30.14
CA GLN A 180 12.29 -7.31 -29.62
C GLN A 180 12.32 -7.34 -28.10
N ARG A 181 13.45 -7.73 -27.49
CA ARG A 181 13.67 -7.71 -26.04
C ARG A 181 13.43 -6.32 -25.46
N ALA A 182 14.06 -5.30 -26.02
CA ALA A 182 13.92 -3.92 -25.57
C ALA A 182 12.47 -3.42 -25.65
N LYS A 183 11.73 -3.79 -26.70
CA LYS A 183 10.30 -3.45 -26.85
C LYS A 183 9.44 -4.13 -25.79
N LEU A 184 9.61 -5.42 -25.56
CA LEU A 184 8.85 -6.18 -24.57
C LEU A 184 9.19 -5.72 -23.15
N ASN A 185 10.47 -5.54 -22.84
CA ASN A 185 10.93 -5.06 -21.53
C ASN A 185 10.33 -3.71 -21.17
N ARG A 186 10.29 -2.77 -22.13
CA ARG A 186 9.69 -1.44 -21.90
C ARG A 186 8.23 -1.49 -21.47
N SER A 187 7.45 -2.46 -21.97
CA SER A 187 6.01 -2.52 -21.75
C SER A 187 5.59 -3.51 -20.67
N LEU A 188 6.40 -4.52 -20.39
CA LEU A 188 6.02 -5.67 -19.55
C LEU A 188 6.93 -5.89 -18.34
N SER A 189 8.02 -5.10 -18.21
CA SER A 189 8.97 -5.29 -17.09
C SER A 189 8.30 -5.24 -15.72
N GLY A 190 7.38 -4.30 -15.50
CA GLY A 190 6.74 -4.12 -14.20
C GLY A 190 5.69 -5.16 -13.85
N ILE A 191 5.22 -5.96 -14.82
CA ILE A 191 4.24 -7.03 -14.58
C ILE A 191 4.85 -8.44 -14.71
N ARG A 192 6.18 -8.54 -14.82
CA ARG A 192 6.90 -9.81 -15.01
C ARG A 192 6.62 -10.81 -13.89
N GLU A 193 6.58 -10.34 -12.66
CA GLU A 193 6.42 -11.16 -11.46
C GLU A 193 4.96 -11.39 -11.06
N MET A 194 4.02 -10.85 -11.82
CA MET A 194 2.59 -10.98 -11.53
C MET A 194 2.09 -12.38 -11.90
N ASN A 195 1.62 -13.14 -10.91
CA ASN A 195 1.18 -14.53 -11.10
C ASN A 195 -0.30 -14.70 -11.48
N GLY A 196 -1.06 -13.60 -11.54
CA GLY A 196 -2.50 -13.64 -11.81
C GLY A 196 -3.03 -12.25 -12.17
N LEU A 197 -4.35 -12.09 -12.07
CA LEU A 197 -4.98 -10.79 -12.15
C LEU A 197 -4.73 -10.03 -10.82
N PRO A 198 -4.60 -8.70 -10.85
CA PRO A 198 -4.48 -7.91 -9.64
C PRO A 198 -5.83 -7.82 -8.92
N ASP A 199 -5.79 -7.67 -7.58
CA ASP A 199 -6.96 -7.54 -6.72
C ASP A 199 -7.43 -6.08 -6.63
N ALA A 200 -6.56 -5.12 -6.91
CA ALA A 200 -6.90 -3.70 -7.01
C ALA A 200 -5.99 -2.98 -8.00
N LEU A 201 -6.50 -1.92 -8.62
CA LEU A 201 -5.73 -0.99 -9.44
C LEU A 201 -5.56 0.35 -8.71
N PHE A 202 -4.33 0.89 -8.75
CA PHE A 202 -4.04 2.26 -8.38
C PHE A 202 -3.64 3.05 -9.63
N VAL A 203 -4.49 3.99 -10.06
CA VAL A 203 -4.37 4.68 -11.34
C VAL A 203 -4.06 6.16 -11.15
N ILE A 204 -3.04 6.66 -11.86
CA ILE A 204 -2.73 8.08 -11.94
C ILE A 204 -3.16 8.59 -13.31
N ASP A 205 -4.03 9.61 -13.33
CA ASP A 205 -4.64 10.18 -14.53
C ASP A 205 -5.60 9.22 -15.25
N VAL A 206 -6.87 9.30 -14.87
CA VAL A 206 -7.96 8.47 -15.42
C VAL A 206 -8.19 8.75 -16.91
N ASP A 207 -7.99 9.98 -17.35
CA ASP A 207 -8.24 10.36 -18.75
C ASP A 207 -7.24 9.71 -19.69
N HIS A 208 -5.99 9.58 -19.25
CA HIS A 208 -4.93 8.90 -19.97
C HIS A 208 -5.08 7.39 -19.95
N GLU A 209 -5.55 6.82 -18.83
CA GLU A 209 -5.63 5.38 -18.57
C GLU A 209 -7.05 4.82 -18.71
N LYS A 210 -7.93 5.44 -19.51
CA LYS A 210 -9.32 4.99 -19.74
C LYS A 210 -9.46 3.51 -20.09
N ILE A 211 -8.48 2.97 -20.83
CA ILE A 211 -8.50 1.56 -21.25
C ILE A 211 -8.29 0.66 -20.03
N ALA A 212 -7.36 1.01 -19.14
CA ALA A 212 -7.10 0.26 -17.91
C ALA A 212 -8.32 0.23 -17.01
N VAL A 213 -8.95 1.38 -16.76
CA VAL A 213 -10.17 1.51 -15.96
C VAL A 213 -11.32 0.71 -16.58
N SER A 214 -11.51 0.80 -17.91
CA SER A 214 -12.55 0.03 -18.60
C SER A 214 -12.34 -1.48 -18.52
N GLU A 215 -11.10 -1.96 -18.58
CA GLU A 215 -10.77 -3.38 -18.43
C GLU A 215 -10.97 -3.86 -17.00
N ALA A 216 -10.57 -3.08 -16.00
CA ALA A 216 -10.78 -3.38 -14.59
C ALA A 216 -12.27 -3.52 -14.27
N ASN A 217 -13.09 -2.56 -14.71
CA ASN A 217 -14.54 -2.59 -14.51
C ASN A 217 -15.22 -3.81 -15.16
N LYS A 218 -14.74 -4.25 -16.33
CA LYS A 218 -15.24 -5.47 -16.98
C LYS A 218 -14.97 -6.73 -16.17
N LEU A 219 -13.90 -6.74 -15.42
CA LEU A 219 -13.49 -7.88 -14.60
C LEU A 219 -13.94 -7.76 -13.14
N GLY A 220 -14.56 -6.63 -12.75
CA GLY A 220 -14.96 -6.37 -11.38
C GLY A 220 -13.81 -6.11 -10.43
N ILE A 221 -12.66 -5.64 -10.95
CA ILE A 221 -11.49 -5.30 -10.14
C ILE A 221 -11.67 -3.86 -9.64
N PRO A 222 -11.62 -3.61 -8.31
CA PRO A 222 -11.78 -2.29 -7.75
C PRO A 222 -10.66 -1.35 -8.18
N VAL A 223 -11.06 -0.11 -8.49
CA VAL A 223 -10.17 0.94 -9.00
C VAL A 223 -10.07 2.08 -8.00
N VAL A 224 -8.86 2.34 -7.54
CA VAL A 224 -8.47 3.56 -6.82
C VAL A 224 -7.82 4.49 -7.82
N ALA A 225 -8.30 5.71 -7.97
CA ALA A 225 -7.73 6.62 -8.97
C ALA A 225 -7.64 8.06 -8.49
N ILE A 226 -6.58 8.72 -8.95
CA ILE A 226 -6.42 10.17 -8.84
C ILE A 226 -7.16 10.81 -10.00
N VAL A 227 -8.10 11.69 -9.67
CA VAL A 227 -9.00 12.32 -10.63
C VAL A 227 -8.82 13.84 -10.56
N ASP A 228 -8.31 14.42 -11.62
CA ASP A 228 -8.23 15.87 -11.76
C ASP A 228 -9.55 16.45 -12.32
N THR A 229 -9.65 17.75 -12.36
CA THR A 229 -10.86 18.51 -12.77
C THR A 229 -11.30 18.29 -14.21
N ASN A 230 -10.41 17.79 -15.10
CA ASN A 230 -10.70 17.46 -16.50
C ASN A 230 -11.22 16.03 -16.69
N SER A 231 -10.99 15.15 -15.72
CA SER A 231 -11.23 13.72 -15.85
C SER A 231 -12.64 13.33 -15.40
N MET A 232 -13.17 12.24 -15.95
CA MET A 232 -14.48 11.68 -15.55
C MET A 232 -14.32 10.72 -14.38
N PRO A 233 -15.07 10.90 -13.28
CA PRO A 233 -14.99 10.01 -12.10
C PRO A 233 -15.78 8.70 -12.26
N GLU A 234 -16.28 8.39 -13.46
CA GLU A 234 -17.10 7.20 -13.69
C GLU A 234 -16.28 5.91 -13.72
N GLY A 235 -16.80 4.87 -13.08
CA GLY A 235 -16.15 3.57 -13.04
C GLY A 235 -14.96 3.49 -12.11
N ILE A 236 -14.89 4.38 -11.12
CA ILE A 236 -13.86 4.42 -10.08
C ILE A 236 -14.55 4.19 -8.75
N ASP A 237 -14.06 3.20 -7.98
CA ASP A 237 -14.61 2.86 -6.68
C ASP A 237 -14.13 3.82 -5.60
N TYR A 238 -12.85 4.17 -5.64
CA TYR A 238 -12.22 5.11 -4.69
C TYR A 238 -11.63 6.29 -5.45
N ILE A 239 -12.35 7.39 -5.44
CA ILE A 239 -11.96 8.63 -6.12
C ILE A 239 -11.08 9.46 -5.19
N ILE A 240 -9.92 9.88 -5.67
CA ILE A 240 -9.04 10.85 -5.00
C ILE A 240 -9.01 12.12 -5.84
N PRO A 241 -9.81 13.14 -5.52
CA PRO A 241 -9.75 14.41 -6.25
C PRO A 241 -8.40 15.09 -6.02
N GLY A 242 -7.63 15.32 -7.05
CA GLY A 242 -6.30 15.90 -6.88
C GLY A 242 -5.54 16.10 -8.18
N ASN A 243 -4.42 16.82 -8.07
CA ASN A 243 -3.54 17.14 -9.18
C ASN A 243 -2.76 15.91 -9.66
N ASP A 244 -2.88 15.59 -10.93
CA ASP A 244 -2.19 14.48 -11.60
C ASP A 244 -0.99 14.92 -12.46
N ASP A 245 -0.68 16.24 -12.53
CA ASP A 245 0.40 16.81 -13.33
C ASP A 245 1.68 17.07 -12.53
N ALA A 246 1.54 17.51 -11.28
CA ALA A 246 2.67 17.89 -10.46
C ALA A 246 3.39 16.65 -9.89
N ILE A 247 4.71 16.57 -10.12
CA ILE A 247 5.54 15.46 -9.61
C ILE A 247 5.48 15.38 -8.08
N SER A 248 5.43 16.53 -7.38
CA SER A 248 5.32 16.57 -5.92
C SER A 248 4.01 15.95 -5.41
N SER A 249 2.88 16.23 -6.09
CA SER A 249 1.58 15.62 -5.75
C SER A 249 1.58 14.12 -6.02
N ILE A 250 2.10 13.71 -7.18
CA ILE A 250 2.21 12.30 -7.56
C ILE A 250 3.06 11.52 -6.56
N ASN A 251 4.21 12.09 -6.15
CA ASN A 251 5.07 11.49 -5.13
C ASN A 251 4.34 11.31 -3.80
N LEU A 252 3.59 12.33 -3.34
CA LEU A 252 2.82 12.24 -2.10
C LEU A 252 1.82 11.09 -2.11
N TYR A 253 1.08 10.92 -3.22
CA TYR A 253 0.11 9.84 -3.34
C TYR A 253 0.76 8.46 -3.35
N LEU A 254 1.84 8.32 -4.13
CA LEU A 254 2.56 7.05 -4.27
C LEU A 254 3.31 6.68 -2.99
N ASP A 255 3.91 7.65 -2.33
CA ASP A 255 4.60 7.45 -1.05
C ASP A 255 3.64 6.92 0.01
N SER A 256 2.49 7.59 0.16
CA SER A 256 1.46 7.16 1.10
C SER A 256 0.87 5.79 0.77
N ALA A 257 0.64 5.49 -0.51
CA ALA A 257 0.14 4.19 -0.95
C ALA A 257 1.18 3.08 -0.70
N ALA A 258 2.45 3.32 -1.04
CA ALA A 258 3.53 2.36 -0.84
C ALA A 258 3.79 2.11 0.66
N ALA A 259 3.76 3.16 1.48
CA ALA A 259 3.92 3.04 2.92
C ALA A 259 2.80 2.20 3.55
N ALA A 260 1.54 2.46 3.19
CA ALA A 260 0.40 1.68 3.68
C ALA A 260 0.45 0.21 3.27
N ILE A 261 0.87 -0.09 2.04
CA ILE A 261 1.05 -1.46 1.57
C ILE A 261 2.17 -2.17 2.32
N ASN A 262 3.30 -1.50 2.55
CA ASN A 262 4.42 -2.09 3.29
C ASN A 262 4.05 -2.35 4.75
N GLU A 263 3.45 -1.39 5.44
CA GLU A 263 2.97 -1.54 6.81
C GLU A 263 1.97 -2.70 6.94
N ALA A 264 1.00 -2.78 6.03
CA ALA A 264 0.01 -3.84 6.02
C ALA A 264 0.64 -5.23 5.81
N ARG A 265 1.66 -5.35 4.96
CA ARG A 265 2.40 -6.60 4.76
C ARG A 265 3.25 -7.00 5.95
N GLU A 266 3.84 -6.04 6.66
CA GLU A 266 4.57 -6.29 7.90
C GLU A 266 3.65 -6.80 9.00
N VAL A 267 2.49 -6.19 9.19
CA VAL A 267 1.47 -6.64 10.15
C VAL A 267 0.98 -8.04 9.81
N GLY A 268 0.63 -8.32 8.56
CA GLY A 268 0.19 -9.64 8.11
C GLY A 268 1.28 -10.72 8.20
N ALA A 269 2.56 -10.35 8.18
CA ALA A 269 3.66 -11.28 8.42
C ALA A 269 3.81 -11.64 9.91
N VAL A 270 3.59 -10.68 10.80
CA VAL A 270 3.67 -10.89 12.26
C VAL A 270 2.53 -11.75 12.77
N GLU A 271 1.31 -11.57 12.26
CA GLU A 271 0.16 -12.39 12.64
C GLU A 271 0.34 -13.88 12.29
N MET A 272 1.09 -14.20 11.24
CA MET A 272 1.35 -15.58 10.86
C MET A 272 2.47 -16.26 11.67
N THR A 273 3.35 -15.49 12.30
CA THR A 273 4.40 -16.02 13.16
C THR A 273 3.97 -16.11 14.62
N GLY A 274 2.92 -15.38 15.02
CA GLY A 274 2.39 -15.36 16.40
C GLY A 274 1.54 -16.57 16.78
N ASP A 275 1.01 -17.33 15.83
CA ASP A 275 0.22 -18.55 16.12
C ASP A 275 1.09 -19.82 16.31
N ALA A 276 2.41 -19.70 16.21
CA ALA A 276 3.34 -20.81 16.39
C ALA A 276 4.02 -20.87 17.75
N ASP A 277 3.79 -19.88 18.62
CA ASP A 277 4.37 -19.85 19.96
C ASP A 277 3.36 -20.23 21.03
N GLU A 278 3.44 -21.53 21.35
CA GLU A 278 3.49 -22.06 22.72
C GLU A 278 2.22 -21.90 23.55
N TYR A 279 1.27 -22.82 23.33
CA TYR A 279 0.47 -23.33 24.43
C TYR A 279 1.42 -24.02 25.40
N VAL A 280 1.99 -23.29 26.35
CA VAL A 280 2.54 -23.88 27.57
C VAL A 280 1.33 -24.41 28.35
N GLU A 281 1.06 -25.70 28.27
CA GLU A 281 0.18 -26.38 29.22
C GLU A 281 0.79 -26.15 30.60
N ILE A 282 0.22 -25.20 31.34
CA ILE A 282 0.47 -25.05 32.78
C ILE A 282 -0.34 -26.19 33.43
N ASP A 283 0.33 -27.29 33.76
CA ASP A 283 -0.22 -28.33 34.61
C ASP A 283 -0.58 -27.69 35.98
N PRO A 284 -1.85 -27.74 36.40
CA PRO A 284 -2.30 -27.13 37.64
C PRO A 284 -1.97 -27.95 38.92
N GLU A 285 -1.01 -28.87 38.87
CA GLU A 285 -0.72 -29.78 40.00
C GLU A 285 0.73 -29.72 40.55
N THR A 286 1.36 -28.54 40.63
CA THR A 286 2.57 -28.41 41.47
C THR A 286 2.60 -27.07 42.22
N ASP A 287 1.58 -26.86 43.06
CA ASP A 287 1.67 -25.90 44.15
C ASP A 287 2.16 -26.61 45.40
N ALA A 288 3.44 -27.00 45.39
CA ALA A 288 4.13 -27.50 46.59
C ALA A 288 5.39 -26.62 46.79
N LEU A 289 5.23 -25.61 47.60
CA LEU A 289 6.31 -24.84 48.21
C LEU A 289 7.34 -25.77 48.87
N VAL A 290 8.49 -25.98 48.23
CA VAL A 290 9.64 -26.55 48.91
C VAL A 290 10.56 -25.39 49.28
N PRO A 291 10.86 -25.16 50.54
CA PRO A 291 11.78 -24.09 50.96
C PRO A 291 13.20 -24.49 50.53
N ALA A 292 13.85 -23.63 49.76
CA ALA A 292 15.21 -23.75 49.35
C ALA A 292 16.11 -23.90 50.59
N SER A 293 16.87 -24.98 50.66
CA SER A 293 17.84 -25.21 51.75
C SER A 293 19.01 -24.21 51.66
N ALA A 294 19.57 -23.88 52.82
CA ALA A 294 20.66 -22.91 52.94
C ALA A 294 21.93 -23.27 52.19
N GLU A 295 22.01 -24.47 51.64
CA GLU A 295 23.19 -24.95 50.87
C GLU A 295 23.16 -24.49 49.40
N ASP A 296 21.99 -24.24 48.79
CA ASP A 296 21.88 -23.77 47.42
C ASP A 296 22.27 -22.30 47.26
N LEU A 297 22.13 -21.50 48.32
CA LEU A 297 22.54 -20.12 48.35
C LEU A 297 24.09 -19.92 48.41
N GLN A 298 24.84 -20.92 48.93
CA GLN A 298 26.29 -20.87 48.96
C GLN A 298 26.93 -21.25 47.62
N LEU A 299 26.27 -22.05 46.78
CA LEU A 299 26.76 -22.43 45.45
C LEU A 299 26.65 -21.33 44.42
N LEU A 300 25.67 -20.41 44.58
CA LEU A 300 25.49 -19.25 43.71
C LEU A 300 26.49 -18.12 44.02
N ALA A 301 26.89 -17.97 45.30
CA ALA A 301 27.88 -16.95 45.73
C ALA A 301 29.30 -17.24 45.26
N SER A 302 29.62 -18.50 44.96
CA SER A 302 30.97 -18.88 44.51
C SER A 302 31.22 -18.78 43.01
N LYS A 303 30.18 -18.49 42.20
CA LYS A 303 30.27 -18.33 40.73
C LYS A 303 30.26 -16.89 40.25
N THR A 304 30.03 -15.89 41.12
CA THR A 304 30.18 -14.48 40.81
C THR A 304 31.48 -13.96 41.45
N GLY A 305 32.60 -14.26 40.80
CA GLY A 305 33.88 -13.69 41.16
C GLY A 305 33.92 -12.19 40.89
N VAL A 306 33.84 -11.43 41.96
CA VAL A 306 34.12 -10.01 41.99
C VAL A 306 35.61 -9.81 41.78
N LEU A 307 36.00 -9.11 40.74
CA LEU A 307 37.31 -8.54 40.59
C LEU A 307 37.30 -7.11 41.11
N GLU A 308 37.94 -6.92 42.25
CA GLU A 308 38.27 -5.64 42.85
C GLU A 308 39.37 -4.89 42.06
N SER A 309 39.08 -3.63 41.91
CA SER A 309 39.97 -2.43 42.00
C SER A 309 41.49 -2.56 41.82
N GLY A 310 42.00 -1.77 40.89
CA GLY A 310 43.40 -1.35 40.81
C GLY A 310 43.48 0.03 40.18
N GLU A 311 43.80 1.01 41.00
CA GLU A 311 44.03 2.42 40.66
C GLU A 311 45.39 2.67 39.97
N PRO A 312 45.64 3.90 39.49
CA PRO A 312 46.47 4.19 38.31
C PRO A 312 47.91 4.57 38.68
N SER A 313 48.85 4.38 37.76
CA SER A 313 50.17 5.00 37.81
C SER A 313 50.53 5.76 36.53
N ILE A 314 50.86 7.00 36.76
CA ILE A 314 51.40 8.05 35.91
C ILE A 314 52.80 7.70 35.43
N GLY A 315 53.14 8.04 34.20
CA GLY A 315 54.49 8.18 33.67
C GLY A 315 54.43 8.11 32.14
N GLY A 316 54.66 9.08 31.36
CA GLY A 316 55.73 10.01 31.24
C GLY A 316 56.69 9.57 30.13
N GLY A 317 56.82 10.38 29.07
CA GLY A 317 57.96 10.30 28.17
C GLY A 317 57.59 10.20 26.66
N ASP A 318 57.64 11.35 26.03
CA ASP A 318 58.56 11.74 24.95
C ASP A 318 58.48 11.02 23.59
N GLY A 319 58.08 11.76 22.57
CA GLY A 319 59.06 12.37 21.68
C GLY A 319 59.18 11.73 20.30
N SER A 320 58.99 12.57 19.32
CA SER A 320 59.55 12.64 17.95
C SER A 320 58.55 12.35 16.82
N LEU A 321 58.05 13.38 16.11
CA LEU A 321 58.55 14.06 14.90
C LEU A 321 59.19 13.13 13.85
N VAL A 322 58.58 13.08 12.68
CA VAL A 322 59.14 13.20 11.29
C VAL A 322 57.92 13.01 10.34
N LYS A 323 57.41 13.98 9.66
CA LYS A 323 57.73 14.63 8.39
C LYS A 323 57.66 13.76 7.12
N GLU A 324 56.84 14.30 6.17
CA GLU A 324 57.01 14.36 4.70
C GLU A 324 56.91 13.04 3.94
N SER A 325 56.33 12.92 2.77
CA SER A 325 56.10 13.79 1.58
C SER A 325 55.16 13.10 0.61
N GLU A 326 54.29 13.86 -0.04
CA GLU A 326 54.16 14.06 -1.48
C GLU A 326 54.64 12.92 -2.44
N GLN A 327 53.67 12.32 -3.14
CA GLN A 327 53.53 12.42 -4.62
C GLN A 327 52.17 11.89 -5.03
#